data_1a78c20b441d13d653a538ac3291bfd9
#
_entry.id   1a78c20b441d13d653a538ac3291bfd9
#
_cell.length_a   1.000
_cell.length_b   1.000
_cell.length_c   1.000
_cell.angle_alpha   90.00
_cell.angle_beta   90.00
_cell.angle_gamma   90.00
#
_symmetry.space_group_name_H-M   'P 1'
#
loop_
_entity.id
_entity.type
_entity.pdbx_description
1 polymer ?
#
loop_
_entity_poly.entity_id
_entity_poly.type
_entity_poly.pdbx_seq_one_letter_code
_entity_poly.pdbx_strand_id
1 'polypeptide(L)'
;MCIRDRAPLWEVIHILLARQPITRAVPHLWRYQEVRPFLMESGEIISAKEAERRVLILENPNLRGEAKTADSLYAGLQLILPGEIAPAHRHTQSALRFIVEGEGAYTAVDGERAYMNPGDLILTPSWSWHDHGHEGSDPMVWLDGLDIPQVQFFGSTFGEGYDADVFETTLPPGTNQARFGANVRAVDDLPEKPFSPLFTYPFNETNQALEKLIQSREPNPWHGYKMEYQNPMNGGPVMPTLSAFLHGMQKKFISRPYQTTEHQVFSVIRGSGKTMVGEGKDQIEISWQPRDHFVIPGWYRYTHQAEADSTLFSFSDQGSQQKLGIWREKKHEI
;
A
#
# COMPACT_ATOMS: atom_id res chain seq x y z
N MET A 1 -23.27 30.13 -28.64
CA MET A 1 -22.77 31.27 -27.85
C MET A 1 -21.48 30.83 -27.18
N CYS A 2 -20.34 31.22 -27.75
CA CYS A 2 -19.04 30.79 -27.18
C CYS A 2 -18.67 31.75 -26.05
N ILE A 3 -18.95 31.37 -24.82
CA ILE A 3 -18.52 32.10 -23.63
C ILE A 3 -17.19 31.50 -23.20
N ARG A 4 -16.10 32.22 -23.37
CA ARG A 4 -14.70 31.72 -23.23
C ARG A 4 -14.37 31.12 -21.86
N ASP A 5 -15.12 31.46 -20.81
CA ASP A 5 -14.90 31.09 -19.41
C ASP A 5 -16.03 30.26 -18.79
N ARG A 6 -17.00 29.80 -19.60
CA ARG A 6 -18.19 29.09 -19.15
C ARG A 6 -18.52 27.93 -20.08
N ALA A 7 -18.81 26.77 -19.52
CA ALA A 7 -19.30 25.61 -20.26
C ALA A 7 -20.75 25.32 -19.87
N PRO A 8 -21.65 25.02 -20.83
CA PRO A 8 -23.04 24.68 -20.51
C PRO A 8 -23.06 23.24 -19.87
N LEU A 9 -23.60 23.16 -18.66
CA LEU A 9 -23.64 21.91 -17.90
C LEU A 9 -24.29 20.77 -18.67
N TRP A 10 -25.36 21.05 -19.43
CA TRP A 10 -26.10 20.02 -20.20
C TRP A 10 -25.28 19.35 -21.32
N GLU A 11 -24.19 19.97 -21.78
CA GLU A 11 -23.29 19.37 -22.77
C GLU A 11 -22.29 18.39 -22.12
N VAL A 12 -21.96 18.59 -20.84
CA VAL A 12 -20.92 17.83 -20.12
C VAL A 12 -21.46 17.00 -18.95
N ILE A 13 -22.74 17.08 -18.64
CA ILE A 13 -23.36 16.42 -17.49
C ILE A 13 -23.14 14.89 -17.50
N HIS A 14 -23.11 14.27 -18.67
CA HIS A 14 -22.89 12.83 -18.83
C HIS A 14 -21.48 12.40 -18.43
N ILE A 15 -20.49 13.32 -18.48
CA ILE A 15 -19.13 13.11 -18.01
C ILE A 15 -19.05 13.32 -16.51
N LEU A 16 -19.72 14.38 -16.01
CA LEU A 16 -19.68 14.75 -14.59
C LEU A 16 -20.50 13.81 -13.70
N LEU A 17 -21.61 13.25 -14.25
CA LEU A 17 -22.51 12.34 -13.55
C LEU A 17 -22.62 11.04 -14.33
N ALA A 18 -21.52 10.32 -14.42
CA ALA A 18 -21.47 9.02 -15.08
C ALA A 18 -22.37 8.00 -14.35
N ARG A 19 -22.97 7.05 -15.12
CA ARG A 19 -23.86 6.01 -14.56
C ARG A 19 -23.11 4.93 -13.77
N GLN A 20 -21.79 4.80 -13.98
CA GLN A 20 -20.90 3.88 -13.32
C GLN A 20 -19.59 4.62 -12.99
N PRO A 21 -18.89 4.23 -11.93
CA PRO A 21 -17.55 4.75 -11.66
C PRO A 21 -16.64 4.57 -12.89
N ILE A 22 -15.81 5.57 -13.15
CA ILE A 22 -14.87 5.59 -14.26
C ILE A 22 -13.47 5.67 -13.66
N THR A 23 -12.59 4.73 -14.03
CA THR A 23 -11.17 4.75 -13.74
C THR A 23 -10.38 4.82 -15.05
N ARG A 24 -9.25 5.51 -15.04
CA ARG A 24 -8.31 5.56 -16.16
C ARG A 24 -7.26 4.45 -16.06
N ALA A 25 -7.00 3.98 -14.85
CA ALA A 25 -6.09 2.87 -14.62
C ALA A 25 -6.63 1.56 -15.21
N VAL A 26 -5.72 0.67 -15.62
CA VAL A 26 -6.04 -0.67 -16.10
C VAL A 26 -5.44 -1.74 -15.17
N PRO A 27 -6.03 -2.94 -15.08
CA PRO A 27 -5.41 -4.05 -14.36
C PRO A 27 -4.03 -4.34 -14.91
N HIS A 28 -3.04 -4.51 -14.02
CA HIS A 28 -1.67 -4.76 -14.43
C HIS A 28 -0.90 -5.57 -13.39
N LEU A 29 0.06 -6.38 -13.89
CA LEU A 29 0.96 -7.21 -13.10
C LEU A 29 2.40 -6.77 -13.34
N TRP A 30 3.12 -6.50 -12.27
CA TRP A 30 4.58 -6.34 -12.28
C TRP A 30 5.21 -7.60 -11.69
N ARG A 31 5.87 -8.39 -12.54
CA ARG A 31 6.58 -9.59 -12.10
C ARG A 31 7.86 -9.21 -11.39
N TYR A 32 8.00 -9.62 -10.14
CA TYR A 32 9.17 -9.28 -9.34
C TYR A 32 10.48 -9.72 -9.99
N GLN A 33 10.49 -10.90 -10.60
CA GLN A 33 11.64 -11.42 -11.31
C GLN A 33 12.09 -10.55 -12.50
N GLU A 34 11.16 -9.83 -13.12
CA GLU A 34 11.45 -8.92 -14.22
C GLU A 34 11.88 -7.53 -13.73
N VAL A 35 11.31 -7.05 -12.62
CA VAL A 35 11.59 -5.72 -12.06
C VAL A 35 12.88 -5.70 -11.24
N ARG A 36 13.15 -6.77 -10.48
CA ARG A 36 14.29 -6.84 -9.55
C ARG A 36 15.65 -6.58 -10.20
N PRO A 37 15.98 -7.10 -11.39
CA PRO A 37 17.26 -6.79 -12.04
C PRO A 37 17.47 -5.29 -12.27
N PHE A 38 16.46 -4.57 -12.75
CA PHE A 38 16.54 -3.12 -12.96
C PHE A 38 16.65 -2.36 -11.63
N LEU A 39 16.00 -2.87 -10.57
CA LEU A 39 16.11 -2.30 -9.24
C LEU A 39 17.55 -2.44 -8.71
N MET A 40 18.18 -3.62 -8.87
CA MET A 40 19.57 -3.82 -8.49
C MET A 40 20.52 -2.94 -9.31
N GLU A 41 20.32 -2.86 -10.64
CA GLU A 41 21.09 -1.99 -11.54
C GLU A 41 21.01 -0.51 -11.10
N SER A 42 19.86 -0.05 -10.62
CA SER A 42 19.73 1.32 -10.11
C SER A 42 20.67 1.60 -8.92
N GLY A 43 21.01 0.57 -8.14
CA GLY A 43 21.97 0.64 -7.05
C GLY A 43 23.42 0.86 -7.51
N GLU A 44 23.73 0.44 -8.72
CA GLU A 44 25.06 0.67 -9.34
C GLU A 44 25.16 2.06 -10.00
N ILE A 45 24.02 2.67 -10.37
CA ILE A 45 23.95 3.94 -11.10
C ILE A 45 23.89 5.14 -10.16
N ILE A 46 23.13 5.06 -9.06
CA ILE A 46 22.89 6.18 -8.17
C ILE A 46 22.82 5.71 -6.71
N SER A 47 23.47 6.43 -5.79
CA SER A 47 23.37 6.14 -4.36
C SER A 47 22.00 6.50 -3.78
N ALA A 48 21.64 5.89 -2.63
CA ALA A 48 20.41 6.23 -1.92
C ALA A 48 20.39 7.70 -1.50
N LYS A 49 21.55 8.28 -1.19
CA LYS A 49 21.69 9.70 -0.79
C LYS A 49 21.41 10.64 -1.97
N GLU A 50 21.99 10.36 -3.14
CA GLU A 50 21.80 11.22 -4.33
C GLU A 50 20.39 11.13 -4.88
N ALA A 51 19.76 9.95 -4.82
CA ALA A 51 18.40 9.73 -5.26
C ALA A 51 17.36 10.23 -4.22
N GLU A 52 17.80 10.61 -3.00
CA GLU A 52 16.96 10.79 -1.81
C GLU A 52 16.14 9.54 -1.50
N ARG A 53 15.43 9.02 -2.48
CA ARG A 53 14.70 7.76 -2.47
C ARG A 53 14.89 7.01 -3.78
N ARG A 54 15.67 5.89 -3.75
CA ARG A 54 15.93 5.07 -4.94
C ARG A 54 14.76 4.12 -5.16
N VAL A 55 13.75 4.57 -5.89
CA VAL A 55 12.47 3.88 -6.12
C VAL A 55 12.22 3.68 -7.61
N LEU A 56 11.86 2.47 -8.00
CA LEU A 56 11.22 2.20 -9.29
C LEU A 56 9.70 2.24 -9.13
N ILE A 57 9.06 3.23 -9.74
CA ILE A 57 7.60 3.41 -9.68
C ILE A 57 6.91 2.30 -10.45
N LEU A 58 5.95 1.63 -9.84
CA LEU A 58 5.04 0.69 -10.48
C LEU A 58 3.96 1.48 -11.24
N GLU A 59 4.36 2.09 -12.35
CA GLU A 59 3.52 3.01 -13.10
C GLU A 59 2.50 2.24 -13.95
N ASN A 60 1.22 2.62 -13.84
CA ASN A 60 0.16 2.00 -14.61
C ASN A 60 0.34 2.25 -16.12
N PRO A 61 0.22 1.22 -16.98
CA PRO A 61 0.42 1.39 -18.42
C PRO A 61 -0.45 2.47 -19.06
N ASN A 62 -1.64 2.72 -18.51
CA ASN A 62 -2.57 3.75 -19.02
C ASN A 62 -2.40 5.12 -18.37
N LEU A 63 -1.49 5.27 -17.40
CA LEU A 63 -1.18 6.51 -16.68
C LEU A 63 0.32 6.89 -16.81
N ARG A 64 0.94 6.51 -17.91
CA ARG A 64 2.38 6.76 -18.15
C ARG A 64 2.73 8.24 -18.11
N GLY A 65 3.80 8.55 -17.36
CA GLY A 65 4.27 9.91 -17.13
C GLY A 65 3.55 10.66 -16.01
N GLU A 66 2.57 9.98 -15.34
CA GLU A 66 1.85 10.57 -14.21
C GLU A 66 2.37 10.10 -12.85
N ALA A 67 3.33 9.17 -12.81
CA ALA A 67 3.86 8.55 -11.60
C ALA A 67 2.76 7.94 -10.69
N LYS A 68 1.78 7.26 -11.31
CA LYS A 68 0.62 6.67 -10.63
C LYS A 68 0.47 5.17 -10.91
N THR A 69 0.14 4.42 -9.89
CA THR A 69 -0.22 3.00 -9.99
C THR A 69 -1.72 2.81 -10.23
N ALA A 70 -2.52 3.73 -9.69
CA ALA A 70 -3.93 3.89 -9.97
C ALA A 70 -4.30 5.37 -9.85
N ASP A 71 -5.55 5.75 -10.18
CA ASP A 71 -5.96 7.16 -10.20
C ASP A 71 -5.69 7.90 -8.88
N SER A 72 -5.79 7.20 -7.74
CA SER A 72 -5.64 7.74 -6.38
C SER A 72 -4.44 7.19 -5.61
N LEU A 73 -3.68 6.23 -6.18
CA LEU A 73 -2.61 5.52 -5.47
C LEU A 73 -1.28 5.59 -6.24
N TYR A 74 -0.22 5.72 -5.46
CA TYR A 74 1.16 5.52 -5.87
C TYR A 74 1.68 4.22 -5.25
N ALA A 75 2.46 3.45 -6.01
CA ALA A 75 3.27 2.35 -5.52
C ALA A 75 4.63 2.35 -6.21
N GLY A 76 5.66 1.95 -5.47
CA GLY A 76 7.02 1.80 -6.01
C GLY A 76 7.84 0.81 -5.20
N LEU A 77 8.86 0.23 -5.83
CA LEU A 77 9.82 -0.63 -5.15
C LEU A 77 11.08 0.18 -4.82
N GLN A 78 11.35 0.34 -3.54
CA GLN A 78 12.56 1.04 -3.06
C GLN A 78 13.65 0.04 -2.73
N LEU A 79 14.87 0.38 -3.10
CA LEU A 79 16.10 -0.36 -2.79
C LEU A 79 16.98 0.46 -1.87
N ILE A 80 17.51 -0.20 -0.83
CA ILE A 80 18.65 0.29 -0.04
C ILE A 80 19.71 -0.81 0.03
N LEU A 81 20.97 -0.42 -0.17
CA LEU A 81 22.13 -1.32 -0.12
C LEU A 81 22.82 -1.25 1.25
N PRO A 82 23.61 -2.26 1.63
CA PRO A 82 24.37 -2.25 2.87
C PRO A 82 25.20 -0.98 3.08
N GLY A 83 25.07 -0.37 4.27
CA GLY A 83 25.77 0.85 4.63
C GLY A 83 25.15 2.17 4.09
N GLU A 84 24.11 2.09 3.26
CA GLU A 84 23.46 3.30 2.75
C GLU A 84 22.51 3.94 3.77
N ILE A 85 22.36 5.26 3.63
CA ILE A 85 21.37 6.09 4.33
C ILE A 85 20.60 6.87 3.27
N ALA A 86 19.28 6.77 3.30
CA ALA A 86 18.37 7.65 2.58
C ALA A 86 17.99 8.81 3.52
N PRO A 87 18.31 10.07 3.14
CA PRO A 87 18.31 11.22 4.06
C PRO A 87 16.97 11.50 4.74
N ALA A 88 17.06 12.07 5.94
CA ALA A 88 15.90 12.45 6.73
C ALA A 88 15.11 13.58 6.06
N HIS A 89 13.81 13.39 5.95
CA HIS A 89 12.86 14.39 5.46
C HIS A 89 11.45 14.17 6.04
N ARG A 90 10.55 15.10 5.75
CA ARG A 90 9.10 14.92 5.96
C ARG A 90 8.32 15.48 4.80
N HIS A 91 7.13 14.96 4.58
CA HIS A 91 6.23 15.40 3.52
C HIS A 91 4.75 15.24 3.91
N THR A 92 3.87 15.94 3.18
CA THR A 92 2.43 15.93 3.46
C THR A 92 1.74 14.61 3.09
N GLN A 93 2.34 13.82 2.21
CA GLN A 93 1.83 12.49 1.86
C GLN A 93 2.01 11.53 3.03
N SER A 94 1.04 10.61 3.19
CA SER A 94 1.19 9.43 4.05
C SER A 94 1.79 8.30 3.24
N ALA A 95 2.71 7.56 3.85
CA ALA A 95 3.35 6.41 3.24
C ALA A 95 3.22 5.15 4.11
N LEU A 96 3.06 4.01 3.46
CA LEU A 96 3.25 2.70 4.05
C LEU A 96 4.40 1.99 3.35
N ARG A 97 5.10 1.10 4.07
CA ARG A 97 6.17 0.24 3.55
C ARG A 97 5.84 -1.19 3.87
N PHE A 98 5.75 -2.00 2.84
CA PHE A 98 5.58 -3.44 2.97
C PHE A 98 6.87 -4.14 2.53
N ILE A 99 7.49 -4.88 3.44
CA ILE A 99 8.83 -5.42 3.24
C ILE A 99 8.77 -6.67 2.35
N VAL A 100 9.52 -6.66 1.24
CA VAL A 100 9.50 -7.70 0.21
C VAL A 100 10.70 -8.64 0.30
N GLU A 101 11.91 -8.08 0.53
CA GLU A 101 13.16 -8.85 0.50
C GLU A 101 14.22 -8.18 1.38
N GLY A 102 15.08 -8.99 2.01
CA GLY A 102 16.25 -8.54 2.78
C GLY A 102 15.96 -8.34 4.27
N GLU A 103 17.04 -8.17 5.03
CA GLU A 103 17.03 -7.97 6.48
C GLU A 103 18.10 -6.94 6.88
N GLY A 104 17.93 -6.29 8.05
CA GLY A 104 18.95 -5.42 8.64
C GLY A 104 18.85 -3.96 8.26
N ALA A 105 17.83 -3.56 7.47
CA ALA A 105 17.51 -2.15 7.32
C ALA A 105 16.49 -1.69 8.37
N TYR A 106 16.40 -0.38 8.56
CA TYR A 106 15.41 0.25 9.42
C TYR A 106 14.74 1.44 8.72
N THR A 107 13.53 1.75 9.14
CA THR A 107 12.88 3.04 8.95
C THR A 107 12.82 3.74 10.31
N ALA A 108 13.36 4.96 10.43
CA ALA A 108 13.12 5.81 11.59
C ALA A 108 11.88 6.67 11.36
N VAL A 109 11.01 6.79 12.36
CA VAL A 109 9.80 7.63 12.33
C VAL A 109 9.73 8.44 13.61
N ASP A 110 9.74 9.77 13.51
CA ASP A 110 9.68 10.71 14.63
C ASP A 110 10.62 10.33 15.81
N GLY A 111 11.84 9.85 15.50
CA GLY A 111 12.87 9.51 16.48
C GLY A 111 12.86 8.10 17.03
N GLU A 112 12.03 7.20 16.49
CA GLU A 112 12.06 5.76 16.79
C GLU A 112 12.44 4.93 15.55
N ARG A 113 13.42 4.04 15.68
CA ARG A 113 13.80 3.10 14.62
C ARG A 113 12.95 1.85 14.66
N ALA A 114 12.36 1.49 13.52
CA ALA A 114 11.70 0.22 13.27
C ALA A 114 12.58 -0.63 12.35
N TYR A 115 13.14 -1.73 12.87
CA TYR A 115 13.85 -2.71 12.05
C TYR A 115 12.87 -3.52 11.22
N MET A 116 13.24 -3.77 9.97
CA MET A 116 12.36 -4.27 8.93
C MET A 116 12.67 -5.74 8.61
N ASN A 117 11.64 -6.59 8.61
CA ASN A 117 11.73 -7.99 8.18
C ASN A 117 10.69 -8.26 7.07
N PRO A 118 10.93 -9.26 6.18
CA PRO A 118 10.00 -9.58 5.11
C PRO A 118 8.58 -9.83 5.62
N GLY A 119 7.61 -9.14 5.02
CA GLY A 119 6.20 -9.20 5.39
C GLY A 119 5.75 -8.16 6.42
N ASP A 120 6.67 -7.47 7.10
CA ASP A 120 6.31 -6.38 8.03
C ASP A 120 5.65 -5.23 7.26
N LEU A 121 4.69 -4.58 7.92
CA LEU A 121 4.10 -3.32 7.49
C LEU A 121 4.58 -2.20 8.41
N ILE A 122 5.17 -1.15 7.82
CA ILE A 122 5.61 0.04 8.53
C ILE A 122 4.94 1.27 7.93
N LEU A 123 4.48 2.17 8.79
CA LEU A 123 3.81 3.41 8.40
C LEU A 123 4.73 4.60 8.58
N THR A 124 4.67 5.54 7.66
CA THR A 124 5.17 6.90 7.85
C THR A 124 4.00 7.85 7.67
N PRO A 125 3.38 8.29 8.76
CA PRO A 125 2.26 9.21 8.68
C PRO A 125 2.67 10.56 8.08
N SER A 126 1.69 11.26 7.49
CA SER A 126 1.88 12.62 6.98
C SER A 126 2.59 13.51 7.99
N TRP A 127 3.58 14.25 7.52
CA TRP A 127 4.33 15.24 8.28
C TRP A 127 5.16 14.68 9.44
N SER A 128 5.51 13.39 9.39
CA SER A 128 6.45 12.75 10.33
C SER A 128 7.86 12.75 9.74
N TRP A 129 8.86 13.16 10.56
CA TRP A 129 10.27 13.02 10.20
C TRP A 129 10.63 11.55 10.02
N HIS A 130 11.29 11.22 8.91
CA HIS A 130 11.71 9.85 8.66
C HIS A 130 12.95 9.77 7.79
N ASP A 131 13.77 8.78 8.09
CA ASP A 131 14.93 8.35 7.31
C ASP A 131 14.96 6.82 7.19
N HIS A 132 15.87 6.31 6.37
CA HIS A 132 16.14 4.88 6.25
C HIS A 132 17.63 4.64 6.28
N GLY A 133 18.04 3.58 6.97
CA GLY A 133 19.42 3.13 6.98
C GLY A 133 19.50 1.61 6.88
N HIS A 134 20.66 1.12 6.45
CA HIS A 134 20.89 -0.30 6.29
C HIS A 134 22.16 -0.74 6.99
N GLU A 135 21.99 -1.55 8.03
CA GLU A 135 23.08 -2.08 8.87
C GLU A 135 23.38 -3.57 8.56
N GLY A 136 22.64 -4.20 7.63
CA GLY A 136 22.79 -5.60 7.22
C GLY A 136 23.79 -5.78 6.10
N SER A 137 23.83 -7.02 5.52
CA SER A 137 24.80 -7.45 4.50
C SER A 137 24.23 -7.62 3.10
N ASP A 138 22.93 -7.77 2.96
CA ASP A 138 22.27 -8.06 1.70
C ASP A 138 21.33 -6.91 1.27
N PRO A 139 21.09 -6.70 -0.05
CA PRO A 139 20.18 -5.66 -0.49
C PRO A 139 18.79 -5.80 0.13
N MET A 140 18.16 -4.68 0.46
CA MET A 140 16.82 -4.68 0.99
C MET A 140 15.85 -3.97 0.08
N VAL A 141 14.68 -4.57 -0.12
CA VAL A 141 13.62 -4.08 -1.00
C VAL A 141 12.29 -4.06 -0.25
N TRP A 142 11.56 -2.96 -0.39
CA TRP A 142 10.19 -2.85 0.07
C TRP A 142 9.29 -2.18 -0.96
N LEU A 143 7.99 -2.47 -0.85
CA LEU A 143 6.94 -1.80 -1.59
C LEU A 143 6.51 -0.56 -0.80
N ASP A 144 6.74 0.63 -1.37
CA ASP A 144 6.13 1.86 -0.90
C ASP A 144 4.72 2.00 -1.47
N GLY A 145 3.76 2.35 -0.62
CA GLY A 145 2.42 2.76 -1.00
C GLY A 145 2.13 4.14 -0.45
N LEU A 146 1.76 5.10 -1.32
CA LEU A 146 1.51 6.49 -0.92
C LEU A 146 0.19 7.02 -1.50
N ASP A 147 -0.35 8.01 -0.80
CA ASP A 147 -1.52 8.78 -1.21
C ASP A 147 -1.17 10.03 -2.07
N ILE A 148 0.00 10.02 -2.74
CA ILE A 148 0.50 11.13 -3.55
C ILE A 148 -0.59 11.72 -4.48
N PRO A 149 -1.33 10.91 -5.29
CA PRO A 149 -2.33 11.46 -6.19
C PRO A 149 -3.49 12.17 -5.47
N GLN A 150 -3.85 11.72 -4.26
CA GLN A 150 -4.90 12.33 -3.45
C GLN A 150 -4.45 13.69 -2.91
N VAL A 151 -3.23 13.76 -2.35
CA VAL A 151 -2.65 15.01 -1.83
C VAL A 151 -2.42 16.03 -2.97
N GLN A 152 -2.00 15.55 -4.16
CA GLN A 152 -1.89 16.38 -5.36
C GLN A 152 -3.24 16.96 -5.80
N PHE A 153 -4.30 16.15 -5.75
CA PHE A 153 -5.65 16.60 -6.08
C PHE A 153 -6.10 17.79 -5.21
N PHE A 154 -5.74 17.79 -3.91
CA PHE A 154 -6.02 18.89 -2.99
C PHE A 154 -5.04 20.08 -3.12
N GLY A 155 -4.01 20.00 -3.98
CA GLY A 155 -3.00 21.05 -4.12
C GLY A 155 -2.13 21.24 -2.87
N SER A 156 -1.98 20.18 -2.06
CA SER A 156 -1.36 20.23 -0.72
C SER A 156 -0.01 19.49 -0.66
N THR A 157 0.65 19.30 -1.81
CA THR A 157 1.94 18.61 -1.89
C THR A 157 3.08 19.52 -1.52
N PHE A 158 3.78 19.22 -0.43
CA PHE A 158 5.06 19.84 -0.09
C PHE A 158 5.84 18.97 0.91
N GLY A 159 7.13 19.27 1.09
CA GLY A 159 8.01 18.55 1.99
C GLY A 159 9.18 19.43 2.44
N GLU A 160 9.93 18.92 3.41
CA GLU A 160 11.13 19.54 3.97
C GLU A 160 12.22 18.50 4.14
N GLY A 161 13.47 18.87 3.78
CA GLY A 161 14.66 18.12 4.17
C GLY A 161 15.06 18.46 5.62
N TYR A 162 15.70 17.51 6.29
CA TYR A 162 16.31 17.74 7.60
C TYR A 162 17.77 18.21 7.43
N ASP A 163 18.32 18.96 8.39
CA ASP A 163 19.70 19.51 8.30
C ASP A 163 20.79 18.43 8.36
N ALA A 164 20.46 17.21 8.79
CA ALA A 164 21.35 16.06 8.83
C ALA A 164 20.74 14.86 8.06
N ASP A 165 21.60 13.92 7.63
CA ASP A 165 21.14 12.72 6.91
C ASP A 165 20.23 11.81 7.76
N VAL A 166 20.37 11.84 9.09
CA VAL A 166 19.62 11.02 10.05
C VAL A 166 18.89 11.92 11.03
N PHE A 167 17.62 11.66 11.28
CA PHE A 167 16.86 12.32 12.31
C PHE A 167 17.27 11.79 13.69
N GLU A 168 17.28 12.66 14.71
CA GLU A 168 17.70 12.30 16.07
C GLU A 168 16.84 11.15 16.63
N THR A 169 17.50 10.07 17.06
CA THR A 169 16.82 8.94 17.74
C THR A 169 16.59 9.30 19.21
N THR A 170 15.34 9.48 19.59
CA THR A 170 14.91 9.88 20.92
C THR A 170 14.21 8.78 21.70
N LEU A 171 13.76 7.73 21.01
CA LEU A 171 13.00 6.61 21.57
C LEU A 171 13.69 5.27 21.27
N PRO A 172 13.71 4.33 22.25
CA PRO A 172 14.17 2.97 21.98
C PRO A 172 13.32 2.28 20.91
N PRO A 173 13.89 1.38 20.08
CA PRO A 173 13.13 0.55 19.14
C PRO A 173 12.03 -0.25 19.84
N GLY A 174 10.86 -0.33 19.22
CA GLY A 174 9.69 -1.05 19.75
C GLY A 174 8.84 -0.25 20.74
N THR A 175 9.14 1.03 20.97
CA THR A 175 8.34 1.90 21.86
C THR A 175 6.91 2.03 21.36
N ASN A 176 6.66 2.24 20.05
CA ASN A 176 5.31 2.33 19.50
C ASN A 176 4.53 1.02 19.70
N GLN A 177 5.20 -0.11 19.50
CA GLN A 177 4.61 -1.44 19.67
C GLN A 177 4.24 -1.71 21.13
N ALA A 178 5.13 -1.34 22.08
CA ALA A 178 4.86 -1.48 23.49
C ALA A 178 3.72 -0.56 23.97
N ARG A 179 3.64 0.66 23.43
CA ARG A 179 2.61 1.64 23.83
C ARG A 179 1.24 1.37 23.25
N PHE A 180 1.14 0.85 22.01
CA PHE A 180 -0.13 0.74 21.29
C PHE A 180 -0.42 -0.65 20.73
N GLY A 181 0.58 -1.53 20.60
CA GLY A 181 0.44 -2.83 19.94
C GLY A 181 -0.27 -3.90 20.78
N ALA A 182 -0.29 -3.76 22.11
CA ALA A 182 -0.84 -4.76 23.04
C ALA A 182 -2.32 -4.51 23.42
N ASN A 183 -3.06 -3.69 22.68
CA ASN A 183 -4.44 -3.27 22.98
C ASN A 183 -4.60 -2.54 24.32
N VAL A 184 -3.52 -1.95 24.84
CA VAL A 184 -3.51 -1.09 26.03
C VAL A 184 -2.72 0.18 25.70
N ARG A 185 -3.03 1.28 26.38
CA ARG A 185 -2.26 2.54 26.32
C ARG A 185 -2.28 3.23 27.67
N ALA A 186 -1.32 4.12 27.89
CA ALA A 186 -1.37 5.03 29.04
C ALA A 186 -2.60 5.95 28.91
N VAL A 187 -3.27 6.24 30.02
CA VAL A 187 -4.53 7.03 30.04
C VAL A 187 -4.32 8.48 29.59
N ASP A 188 -3.14 8.99 29.77
CA ASP A 188 -2.67 10.35 29.40
C ASP A 188 -2.01 10.38 28.00
N ASP A 189 -1.85 9.24 27.33
CA ASP A 189 -1.24 9.13 26.00
C ASP A 189 -2.31 9.18 24.91
N LEU A 190 -2.76 10.39 24.59
CA LEU A 190 -3.77 10.64 23.57
C LEU A 190 -3.11 11.18 22.30
N PRO A 191 -2.97 10.39 21.24
CA PRO A 191 -2.47 10.87 19.96
C PRO A 191 -3.38 11.97 19.39
N GLU A 192 -2.78 13.10 19.06
CA GLU A 192 -3.50 14.24 18.49
C GLU A 192 -3.75 14.08 16.97
N LYS A 193 -3.00 13.19 16.33
CA LYS A 193 -3.04 12.99 14.86
C LYS A 193 -4.08 11.94 14.46
N PRO A 194 -4.69 12.04 13.26
CA PRO A 194 -5.71 11.11 12.77
C PRO A 194 -5.14 9.77 12.28
N PHE A 195 -3.83 9.58 12.33
CA PHE A 195 -3.14 8.36 11.89
C PHE A 195 -3.02 7.35 13.03
N SER A 196 -2.70 6.09 12.69
CA SER A 196 -2.30 5.11 13.70
C SER A 196 -1.03 5.58 14.42
N PRO A 197 -1.02 5.65 15.76
CA PRO A 197 0.20 5.86 16.52
C PRO A 197 1.08 4.60 16.56
N LEU A 198 0.49 3.43 16.30
CA LEU A 198 1.20 2.19 16.01
C LEU A 198 1.65 2.26 14.54
N PHE A 199 2.95 2.38 14.30
CA PHE A 199 3.48 2.46 12.95
C PHE A 199 4.25 1.19 12.52
N THR A 200 4.40 0.20 13.40
CA THR A 200 5.03 -1.09 13.08
C THR A 200 4.04 -2.23 13.33
N TYR A 201 3.77 -3.03 12.29
CA TYR A 201 2.92 -4.23 12.35
C TYR A 201 3.76 -5.43 11.93
N PRO A 202 4.35 -6.20 12.89
CA PRO A 202 5.21 -7.32 12.59
C PRO A 202 4.46 -8.47 11.90
N PHE A 203 5.05 -9.04 10.86
CA PHE A 203 4.41 -10.10 10.08
C PHE A 203 4.19 -11.38 10.89
N ASN A 204 5.12 -11.74 11.77
CA ASN A 204 4.95 -12.89 12.64
C ASN A 204 3.66 -12.83 13.47
N GLU A 205 3.28 -11.65 13.99
CA GLU A 205 2.06 -11.45 14.78
C GLU A 205 0.82 -11.45 13.89
N THR A 206 0.85 -10.69 12.80
CA THR A 206 -0.30 -10.57 11.88
C THR A 206 -0.57 -11.87 11.12
N ASN A 207 0.47 -12.64 10.75
CA ASN A 207 0.33 -13.96 10.16
C ASN A 207 -0.23 -15.00 11.15
N GLN A 208 0.21 -14.98 12.42
CA GLN A 208 -0.38 -15.82 13.46
C GLN A 208 -1.87 -15.53 13.64
N ALA A 209 -2.27 -14.26 13.63
CA ALA A 209 -3.67 -13.87 13.69
C ALA A 209 -4.46 -14.41 12.49
N LEU A 210 -3.90 -14.31 11.27
CA LEU A 210 -4.49 -14.86 10.05
C LEU A 210 -4.63 -16.39 10.14
N GLU A 211 -3.61 -17.10 10.60
CA GLU A 211 -3.66 -18.57 10.78
C GLU A 211 -4.74 -18.99 11.77
N LYS A 212 -4.90 -18.26 12.89
CA LYS A 212 -5.99 -18.49 13.84
C LYS A 212 -7.37 -18.22 13.23
N LEU A 213 -7.48 -17.19 12.41
CA LEU A 213 -8.72 -16.90 11.68
C LEU A 213 -9.08 -18.06 10.73
N ILE A 214 -8.11 -18.57 9.97
CA ILE A 214 -8.29 -19.71 9.05
C ILE A 214 -8.75 -20.98 9.79
N GLN A 215 -8.23 -21.22 10.99
CA GLN A 215 -8.62 -22.36 11.82
C GLN A 215 -10.00 -22.22 12.47
N SER A 216 -10.51 -21.00 12.63
CA SER A 216 -11.68 -20.71 13.46
C SER A 216 -13.00 -20.57 12.69
N ARG A 217 -12.98 -20.39 11.37
CA ARG A 217 -14.18 -20.20 10.57
C ARG A 217 -13.99 -20.58 9.11
N GLU A 218 -15.11 -20.75 8.39
CA GLU A 218 -15.10 -20.89 6.94
C GLU A 218 -14.67 -19.60 6.22
N PRO A 219 -14.08 -19.71 5.02
CA PRO A 219 -13.67 -18.54 4.24
C PRO A 219 -14.90 -17.72 3.80
N ASN A 220 -14.72 -16.40 3.76
CA ASN A 220 -15.72 -15.52 3.14
C ASN A 220 -15.78 -15.82 1.63
N PRO A 221 -16.98 -15.99 1.03
CA PRO A 221 -17.11 -16.38 -0.38
C PRO A 221 -16.47 -15.41 -1.38
N TRP A 222 -16.32 -14.12 -1.03
CA TRP A 222 -15.77 -13.10 -1.93
C TRP A 222 -14.30 -12.78 -1.66
N HIS A 223 -13.80 -13.06 -0.44
CA HIS A 223 -12.48 -12.56 0.00
C HIS A 223 -11.55 -13.65 0.53
N GLY A 224 -12.05 -14.90 0.73
CA GLY A 224 -11.31 -15.87 1.54
C GLY A 224 -11.22 -15.37 2.99
N TYR A 225 -10.03 -15.25 3.51
CA TYR A 225 -9.76 -14.66 4.82
C TYR A 225 -9.11 -13.30 4.60
N LYS A 226 -9.81 -12.21 4.84
CA LYS A 226 -9.31 -10.83 4.72
C LYS A 226 -9.32 -10.18 6.11
N MET A 227 -8.17 -9.70 6.55
CA MET A 227 -7.97 -8.94 7.77
C MET A 227 -7.52 -7.52 7.45
N GLU A 228 -8.01 -6.54 8.18
CA GLU A 228 -7.58 -5.16 8.06
C GLU A 228 -6.56 -4.82 9.15
N TYR A 229 -5.45 -4.17 8.76
CA TYR A 229 -4.55 -3.52 9.70
C TYR A 229 -5.24 -2.30 10.29
N GLN A 230 -5.40 -2.27 11.60
CA GLN A 230 -6.23 -1.27 12.26
C GLN A 230 -5.42 -0.22 13.01
N ASN A 231 -5.93 1.01 13.00
CA ASN A 231 -5.52 2.03 13.96
C ASN A 231 -6.08 1.65 15.35
N PRO A 232 -5.23 1.36 16.35
CA PRO A 232 -5.67 0.90 17.67
C PRO A 232 -6.48 1.94 18.45
N MET A 233 -6.46 3.21 18.01
CA MET A 233 -7.20 4.30 18.68
C MET A 233 -8.68 4.32 18.36
N ASN A 234 -9.07 3.79 17.18
CA ASN A 234 -10.47 3.89 16.72
C ASN A 234 -10.98 2.66 15.96
N GLY A 235 -10.13 1.65 15.74
CA GLY A 235 -10.48 0.44 14.98
C GLY A 235 -10.70 0.66 13.49
N GLY A 236 -10.39 1.84 12.99
CA GLY A 236 -10.47 2.17 11.55
C GLY A 236 -9.17 1.94 10.81
N PRO A 237 -9.08 2.42 9.54
CA PRO A 237 -7.89 2.30 8.72
C PRO A 237 -6.65 2.89 9.39
N VAL A 238 -5.48 2.31 9.08
CA VAL A 238 -4.19 2.74 9.63
C VAL A 238 -3.88 4.21 9.32
N MET A 239 -4.37 4.71 8.19
CA MET A 239 -4.27 6.13 7.80
C MET A 239 -5.61 6.63 7.24
N PRO A 240 -5.89 7.94 7.31
CA PRO A 240 -7.13 8.51 6.76
C PRO A 240 -7.36 8.19 5.29
N THR A 241 -6.29 8.10 4.53
CA THR A 241 -6.27 7.98 3.07
C THR A 241 -5.98 6.58 2.55
N LEU A 242 -5.37 5.73 3.39
CA LEU A 242 -4.94 4.38 3.01
C LEU A 242 -5.44 3.34 4.01
N SER A 243 -6.07 2.28 3.49
CA SER A 243 -6.33 1.03 4.21
C SER A 243 -5.32 -0.03 3.79
N ALA A 244 -4.96 -0.92 4.70
CA ALA A 244 -4.06 -2.05 4.44
C ALA A 244 -4.69 -3.35 4.92
N PHE A 245 -4.44 -4.44 4.18
CA PHE A 245 -5.08 -5.74 4.43
C PHE A 245 -4.10 -6.89 4.28
N LEU A 246 -4.32 -7.94 5.08
CA LEU A 246 -3.70 -9.24 4.93
C LEU A 246 -4.75 -10.25 4.48
N HIS A 247 -4.44 -11.01 3.41
CA HIS A 247 -5.35 -11.99 2.83
C HIS A 247 -4.79 -13.39 2.97
N GLY A 248 -5.66 -14.35 3.31
CA GLY A 248 -5.40 -15.77 3.27
C GLY A 248 -6.36 -16.48 2.32
N MET A 249 -5.82 -17.31 1.45
CA MET A 249 -6.59 -18.17 0.55
C MET A 249 -6.02 -19.58 0.58
N GLN A 250 -6.85 -20.56 0.94
CA GLN A 250 -6.46 -21.96 0.91
C GLN A 250 -6.39 -22.47 -0.53
N LYS A 251 -5.57 -23.47 -0.78
CA LYS A 251 -5.47 -24.14 -2.08
C LYS A 251 -6.84 -24.56 -2.62
N LYS A 252 -7.10 -24.28 -3.88
CA LYS A 252 -8.36 -24.49 -4.60
C LYS A 252 -9.50 -23.52 -4.21
N PHE A 253 -9.26 -22.55 -3.33
CA PHE A 253 -10.26 -21.51 -3.10
C PHE A 253 -10.50 -20.71 -4.39
N ILE A 254 -11.76 -20.49 -4.71
CA ILE A 254 -12.19 -19.61 -5.81
C ILE A 254 -13.19 -18.63 -5.21
N SER A 255 -12.87 -17.36 -5.26
CA SER A 255 -13.78 -16.33 -4.77
C SER A 255 -14.98 -16.16 -5.69
N ARG A 256 -16.12 -15.75 -5.14
CA ARG A 256 -17.21 -15.20 -5.94
C ARG A 256 -16.78 -13.86 -6.54
N PRO A 257 -17.39 -13.44 -7.66
CA PRO A 257 -17.00 -12.18 -8.27
C PRO A 257 -17.35 -10.98 -7.38
N TYR A 258 -16.40 -10.09 -7.24
CA TYR A 258 -16.47 -8.90 -6.38
C TYR A 258 -16.11 -7.64 -7.16
N GLN A 259 -16.68 -6.53 -6.77
CA GLN A 259 -16.50 -5.22 -7.40
C GLN A 259 -16.59 -4.14 -6.32
N THR A 260 -15.67 -3.18 -6.34
CA THR A 260 -15.62 -2.07 -5.38
C THR A 260 -15.10 -0.80 -6.05
N THR A 261 -15.44 0.35 -5.49
CA THR A 261 -14.94 1.64 -6.02
C THR A 261 -13.48 1.91 -5.64
N GLU A 262 -12.93 1.20 -4.64
CA GLU A 262 -11.52 1.36 -4.27
C GLU A 262 -10.55 0.82 -5.32
N HIS A 263 -9.41 1.46 -5.46
CA HIS A 263 -8.24 0.91 -6.14
C HIS A 263 -7.46 0.05 -5.16
N GLN A 264 -6.98 -1.11 -5.61
CA GLN A 264 -6.27 -2.05 -4.75
C GLN A 264 -4.93 -2.44 -5.38
N VAL A 265 -3.84 -2.29 -4.62
CA VAL A 265 -2.50 -2.78 -4.99
C VAL A 265 -2.19 -3.98 -4.11
N PHE A 266 -1.82 -5.09 -4.74
CA PHE A 266 -1.48 -6.35 -4.08
C PHE A 266 0.00 -6.64 -4.15
N SER A 267 0.52 -7.30 -3.11
CA SER A 267 1.86 -7.89 -3.05
C SER A 267 1.73 -9.32 -2.55
N VAL A 268 2.29 -10.27 -3.27
CA VAL A 268 2.21 -11.71 -2.94
C VAL A 268 3.31 -12.08 -1.96
N ILE A 269 2.93 -12.51 -0.75
CA ILE A 269 3.90 -12.94 0.27
C ILE A 269 4.32 -14.38 0.00
N ARG A 270 3.34 -15.28 -0.14
CA ARG A 270 3.57 -16.70 -0.42
C ARG A 270 2.43 -17.31 -1.22
N GLY A 271 2.68 -18.46 -1.82
CA GLY A 271 1.70 -19.18 -2.63
C GLY A 271 1.65 -18.70 -4.08
N SER A 272 0.71 -19.22 -4.83
CA SER A 272 0.48 -18.90 -6.25
C SER A 272 -0.99 -19.01 -6.60
N GLY A 273 -1.37 -18.32 -7.66
CA GLY A 273 -2.74 -18.34 -8.14
C GLY A 273 -2.95 -17.36 -9.28
N LYS A 274 -4.21 -17.06 -9.53
CA LYS A 274 -4.59 -16.10 -10.55
C LYS A 274 -5.78 -15.26 -10.12
N THR A 275 -5.85 -14.08 -10.70
CA THR A 275 -6.97 -13.16 -10.55
C THR A 275 -7.54 -12.87 -11.92
N MET A 276 -8.81 -13.21 -12.11
CA MET A 276 -9.55 -12.87 -13.32
C MET A 276 -10.17 -11.49 -13.12
N VAL A 277 -9.86 -10.52 -13.96
CA VAL A 277 -10.33 -9.13 -13.84
C VAL A 277 -11.08 -8.72 -15.09
N GLY A 278 -12.27 -8.12 -14.94
CA GLY A 278 -13.15 -7.77 -16.05
C GLY A 278 -14.17 -8.86 -16.37
N GLU A 279 -14.90 -8.69 -17.48
CA GLU A 279 -15.96 -9.58 -17.91
C GLU A 279 -15.87 -9.89 -19.41
N GLY A 280 -16.35 -11.07 -19.80
CA GLY A 280 -16.49 -11.47 -21.20
C GLY A 280 -15.19 -11.49 -21.98
N LYS A 281 -15.14 -10.81 -23.13
CA LYS A 281 -13.97 -10.80 -24.03
C LYS A 281 -12.82 -9.93 -23.53
N ASP A 282 -13.13 -8.99 -22.63
CA ASP A 282 -12.16 -8.04 -22.07
C ASP A 282 -11.60 -8.51 -20.71
N GLN A 283 -11.88 -9.77 -20.35
CA GLN A 283 -11.36 -10.37 -19.13
C GLN A 283 -9.85 -10.58 -19.22
N ILE A 284 -9.13 -10.10 -18.23
CA ILE A 284 -7.67 -10.21 -18.10
C ILE A 284 -7.37 -11.25 -17.02
N GLU A 285 -6.46 -12.17 -17.31
CA GLU A 285 -5.88 -13.09 -16.32
C GLU A 285 -4.57 -12.50 -15.79
N ILE A 286 -4.49 -12.33 -14.47
CA ILE A 286 -3.28 -11.97 -13.73
C ILE A 286 -2.82 -13.22 -12.98
N SER A 287 -1.85 -13.94 -13.51
CA SER A 287 -1.23 -15.10 -12.84
C SER A 287 -0.07 -14.63 -11.98
N TRP A 288 -0.17 -14.80 -10.67
CA TRP A 288 0.77 -14.27 -9.68
C TRP A 288 1.49 -15.37 -8.88
N GLN A 289 2.70 -15.05 -8.44
CA GLN A 289 3.59 -15.88 -7.63
C GLN A 289 4.27 -15.03 -6.55
N PRO A 290 5.03 -15.61 -5.61
CA PRO A 290 5.65 -14.86 -4.51
C PRO A 290 6.45 -13.65 -4.97
N ARG A 291 6.28 -12.54 -4.28
CA ARG A 291 6.86 -11.21 -4.52
C ARG A 291 6.31 -10.45 -5.72
N ASP A 292 5.42 -11.03 -6.53
CA ASP A 292 4.75 -10.27 -7.59
C ASP A 292 3.84 -9.19 -7.02
N HIS A 293 3.68 -8.09 -7.77
CA HIS A 293 2.79 -6.98 -7.44
C HIS A 293 1.78 -6.78 -8.55
N PHE A 294 0.53 -6.53 -8.20
CA PHE A 294 -0.49 -6.23 -9.20
C PHE A 294 -1.53 -5.23 -8.70
N VAL A 295 -2.18 -4.55 -9.63
CA VAL A 295 -3.24 -3.58 -9.35
C VAL A 295 -4.58 -4.04 -9.92
N ILE A 296 -5.62 -3.90 -9.10
CA ILE A 296 -7.01 -3.99 -9.52
C ILE A 296 -7.61 -2.59 -9.35
N PRO A 297 -7.85 -1.85 -10.44
CA PRO A 297 -8.44 -0.52 -10.36
C PRO A 297 -9.90 -0.57 -9.93
N GLY A 298 -10.40 0.55 -9.43
CA GLY A 298 -11.78 0.68 -8.94
C GLY A 298 -12.81 0.30 -9.99
N TRP A 299 -13.87 -0.34 -9.53
CA TRP A 299 -15.03 -0.81 -10.28
C TRP A 299 -14.79 -1.94 -11.28
N TYR A 300 -13.56 -2.47 -11.42
CA TYR A 300 -13.36 -3.73 -12.12
C TYR A 300 -13.94 -4.90 -11.31
N ARG A 301 -14.74 -5.76 -11.98
CA ARG A 301 -15.17 -7.04 -11.41
C ARG A 301 -14.00 -8.01 -11.41
N TYR A 302 -13.76 -8.71 -10.30
CA TYR A 302 -12.67 -9.67 -10.23
C TYR A 302 -13.01 -10.91 -9.40
N THR A 303 -12.21 -11.96 -9.61
CA THR A 303 -12.27 -13.25 -8.92
C THR A 303 -10.86 -13.73 -8.67
N HIS A 304 -10.53 -14.10 -7.43
CA HIS A 304 -9.26 -14.75 -7.10
C HIS A 304 -9.41 -16.27 -7.16
N GLN A 305 -8.36 -16.96 -7.62
CA GLN A 305 -8.25 -18.41 -7.64
C GLN A 305 -6.88 -18.82 -7.08
N ALA A 306 -6.86 -19.48 -5.93
CA ALA A 306 -5.61 -19.92 -5.29
C ALA A 306 -5.22 -21.32 -5.78
N GLU A 307 -4.02 -21.45 -6.34
CA GLU A 307 -3.44 -22.74 -6.79
C GLU A 307 -2.65 -23.42 -5.67
N ALA A 308 -2.17 -22.65 -4.71
CA ALA A 308 -1.54 -23.07 -3.47
C ALA A 308 -2.12 -22.30 -2.29
N ASP A 309 -1.83 -22.74 -1.05
CA ASP A 309 -2.11 -21.94 0.13
C ASP A 309 -1.35 -20.62 0.01
N SER A 310 -2.08 -19.52 0.01
CA SER A 310 -1.55 -18.22 -0.37
C SER A 310 -1.82 -17.16 0.69
N THR A 311 -0.83 -16.29 0.89
CA THR A 311 -0.95 -15.09 1.71
C THR A 311 -0.54 -13.89 0.88
N LEU A 312 -1.40 -12.88 0.81
CA LEU A 312 -1.15 -11.63 0.10
C LEU A 312 -1.33 -10.44 1.04
N PHE A 313 -0.52 -9.44 0.84
CA PHE A 313 -0.75 -8.10 1.36
C PHE A 313 -1.49 -7.27 0.31
N SER A 314 -2.34 -6.34 0.72
CA SER A 314 -2.83 -5.28 -0.16
C SER A 314 -3.01 -3.97 0.58
N PHE A 315 -2.96 -2.87 -0.17
CA PHE A 315 -3.41 -1.57 0.31
C PHE A 315 -4.34 -0.91 -0.71
N SER A 316 -5.16 0.02 -0.23
CA SER A 316 -6.19 0.66 -1.04
C SER A 316 -6.52 2.07 -0.55
N ASP A 317 -7.24 2.83 -1.36
CA ASP A 317 -7.82 4.13 -1.01
C ASP A 317 -9.20 4.01 -0.34
N GLN A 318 -9.58 2.84 0.17
CA GLN A 318 -10.86 2.62 0.86
C GLN A 318 -11.05 3.60 2.02
N GLY A 319 -9.98 3.85 2.79
CA GLY A 319 -10.05 4.77 3.94
C GLY A 319 -10.54 6.16 3.58
N SER A 320 -10.00 6.77 2.53
CA SER A 320 -10.46 8.07 2.05
C SER A 320 -11.87 8.02 1.47
N GLN A 321 -12.18 7.01 0.67
CA GLN A 321 -13.50 6.86 0.06
C GLN A 321 -14.61 6.66 1.10
N GLN A 322 -14.35 5.92 2.18
CA GLN A 322 -15.29 5.75 3.30
C GLN A 322 -15.52 7.07 4.03
N LYS A 323 -14.44 7.83 4.33
CA LYS A 323 -14.55 9.13 4.99
C LYS A 323 -15.30 10.17 4.17
N LEU A 324 -15.17 10.10 2.84
CA LEU A 324 -15.90 10.96 1.90
C LEU A 324 -17.34 10.46 1.60
N GLY A 325 -17.72 9.27 2.09
CA GLY A 325 -19.04 8.67 1.85
C GLY A 325 -19.25 8.16 0.42
N ILE A 326 -18.19 7.98 -0.37
CA ILE A 326 -18.25 7.56 -1.78
C ILE A 326 -17.88 6.09 -2.01
N TRP A 327 -17.40 5.37 -1.01
CA TRP A 327 -17.09 3.96 -1.13
C TRP A 327 -18.35 3.13 -1.39
N ARG A 328 -18.27 2.24 -2.37
CA ARG A 328 -19.35 1.31 -2.76
C ARG A 328 -18.76 -0.05 -3.08
N GLU A 329 -19.52 -1.12 -2.78
CA GLU A 329 -19.19 -2.48 -3.18
C GLU A 329 -20.37 -3.17 -3.85
N LYS A 330 -20.07 -4.17 -4.66
CA LYS A 330 -21.05 -5.08 -5.25
C LYS A 330 -20.57 -6.51 -5.13
N LYS A 331 -21.31 -7.32 -4.41
CA LYS A 331 -21.15 -8.75 -4.26
C LYS A 331 -22.03 -9.44 -5.29
N HIS A 332 -21.41 -10.21 -6.18
CA HIS A 332 -22.15 -10.93 -7.20
C HIS A 332 -22.37 -12.37 -6.73
N GLU A 333 -23.59 -12.86 -6.87
CA GLU A 333 -23.90 -14.29 -6.75
C GLU A 333 -23.49 -15.00 -8.03
N ILE A 334 -23.24 -16.33 -7.95
CA ILE A 334 -22.90 -17.18 -9.10
C ILE A 334 -24.18 -17.63 -9.79
#